data_31b1d62b272c0994881e212ff2598248
#
_entry.id   31b1d62b272c0994881e212ff2598248
#
_cell.length_a   1.000
_cell.length_b   1.000
_cell.length_c   1.000
_cell.angle_alpha   90.00
_cell.angle_beta   90.00
_cell.angle_gamma   90.00
#
_symmetry.space_group_name_H-M   'P 1'
#
loop_
_entity.id
_entity.type
_entity.pdbx_description
1 polymer ?
#
loop_
_entity_poly.entity_id
_entity_poly.type
_entity_poly.pdbx_seq_one_letter_code
_entity_poly.pdbx_strand_id
1 'polypeptide(L)'
;MIYLDYNATYPCSKAHNKEVFSILEKCSDGNPSSIHHYGRQSKNIIEEARKNIAQLLGCGAENIFFNSGATEANNTIVYNSIEKNNKKPY
;
A
#
# COMPACT_ATOMS: atom_id res chain seq x y z
N MET A 1 9.34 21.36 -21.19
CA MET A 1 8.22 20.44 -21.46
C MET A 1 7.19 20.57 -20.35
N ILE A 2 5.94 20.72 -20.72
CA ILE A 2 4.83 20.74 -19.75
C ILE A 2 4.24 19.34 -19.67
N TYR A 3 4.23 18.78 -18.45
CA TYR A 3 3.66 17.46 -18.18
C TYR A 3 2.24 17.61 -17.61
N LEU A 4 1.24 17.06 -18.29
CA LEU A 4 -0.18 17.20 -17.92
C LEU A 4 -0.86 15.86 -17.58
N ASP A 5 -0.09 14.80 -17.40
CA ASP A 5 -0.62 13.46 -17.19
C ASP A 5 -0.37 12.93 -15.74
N TYR A 6 -0.57 13.79 -14.76
CA TYR A 6 -0.40 13.42 -13.35
C TYR A 6 -1.36 12.33 -12.86
N ASN A 7 -2.49 12.15 -13.53
CA ASN A 7 -3.41 11.06 -13.22
C ASN A 7 -2.83 9.67 -13.53
N ALA A 8 -1.97 9.57 -14.54
CA ALA A 8 -1.29 8.33 -14.86
C ALA A 8 -0.09 8.08 -13.95
N THR A 9 0.72 9.10 -13.75
CA THR A 9 1.93 9.01 -12.92
C THR A 9 2.27 10.37 -12.32
N TYR A 10 2.38 10.42 -11.01
CA TYR A 10 2.84 11.60 -10.30
C TYR A 10 4.33 11.47 -9.99
N PRO A 11 5.16 12.43 -10.42
CA PRO A 11 6.60 12.39 -10.17
C PRO A 11 6.92 12.48 -8.67
N CYS A 12 7.81 11.61 -8.19
CA CYS A 12 8.32 11.71 -6.83
C CYS A 12 9.37 12.81 -6.70
N SER A 13 9.35 13.54 -5.60
CA SER A 13 10.39 14.51 -5.29
C SER A 13 11.74 13.81 -5.01
N LYS A 14 12.86 14.53 -5.21
CA LYS A 14 14.18 14.00 -4.90
C LYS A 14 14.34 13.65 -3.41
N ALA A 15 13.78 14.47 -2.53
CA ALA A 15 13.80 14.22 -1.09
C ALA A 15 13.04 12.94 -0.73
N HIS A 16 11.88 12.72 -1.35
CA HIS A 16 11.08 11.52 -1.17
C HIS A 16 11.80 10.26 -1.66
N ASN A 17 12.40 10.31 -2.84
CA ASN A 17 13.19 9.21 -3.39
C ASN A 17 14.35 8.84 -2.48
N LYS A 18 15.04 9.82 -1.91
CA LYS A 18 16.15 9.62 -0.99
C LYS A 18 15.72 8.87 0.28
N GLU A 19 14.54 9.23 0.81
CA GLU A 19 13.94 8.56 1.97
C GLU A 19 13.54 7.11 1.64
N VAL A 20 12.95 6.86 0.48
CA VAL A 20 12.60 5.52 0.00
C VAL A 20 13.85 4.64 -0.12
N PHE A 21 14.92 5.14 -0.71
CA PHE A 21 16.18 4.39 -0.81
C PHE A 21 16.77 4.05 0.56
N SER A 22 16.72 4.99 1.51
CA SER A 22 17.16 4.75 2.89
C SER A 22 16.39 3.61 3.56
N ILE A 23 15.08 3.56 3.36
CA ILE A 23 14.23 2.49 3.89
C ILE A 23 14.54 1.16 3.21
N LEU A 24 14.72 1.15 1.89
CA LEU A 24 15.06 -0.06 1.14
C LEU A 24 16.39 -0.68 1.59
N GLU A 25 17.41 0.14 1.87
CA GLU A 25 18.67 -0.34 2.42
C GLU A 25 18.49 -1.06 3.76
N LYS A 26 17.57 -0.59 4.60
CA LYS A 26 17.27 -1.20 5.90
C LYS A 26 16.44 -2.48 5.81
N CYS A 27 15.67 -2.64 4.74
CA CYS A 27 14.66 -3.70 4.60
C CYS A 27 15.00 -4.74 3.55
N SER A 28 16.13 -4.60 2.83
CA SER A 28 16.47 -5.44 1.67
C SER A 28 16.54 -6.93 1.98
N ASP A 29 16.77 -7.31 3.22
CA ASP A 29 16.98 -8.71 3.63
C ASP A 29 15.74 -9.36 4.26
N GLY A 30 14.63 -8.64 4.38
CA GLY A 30 13.48 -9.11 5.13
C GLY A 30 12.18 -9.25 4.33
N ASN A 31 11.67 -10.48 4.27
CA ASN A 31 10.29 -10.72 3.82
C ASN A 31 9.34 -10.44 5.00
N PRO A 32 8.34 -9.53 4.85
CA PRO A 32 7.41 -9.20 5.92
C PRO A 32 6.60 -10.39 6.46
N SER A 33 6.46 -11.44 5.69
CA SER A 33 5.77 -12.67 6.08
C SER A 33 6.63 -13.62 6.90
N SER A 34 7.94 -13.39 6.98
CA SER A 34 8.87 -14.23 7.73
C SER A 34 8.85 -13.90 9.22
N ILE A 35 9.03 -14.93 10.06
CA ILE A 35 8.98 -14.78 11.52
C ILE A 35 10.32 -14.40 12.16
N HIS A 36 11.42 -14.44 11.38
CA HIS A 36 12.74 -14.05 11.89
C HIS A 36 12.88 -12.51 12.01
N HIS A 37 13.98 -12.07 12.60
CA HIS A 37 14.23 -10.65 12.90
C HIS A 37 14.06 -9.72 11.69
N TYR A 38 14.63 -10.07 10.54
CA TYR A 38 14.54 -9.24 9.32
C TYR A 38 13.12 -9.14 8.80
N GLY A 39 12.37 -10.24 8.84
CA GLY A 39 10.95 -10.24 8.47
C GLY A 39 10.10 -9.37 9.39
N ARG A 40 10.33 -9.44 10.69
CA ARG A 40 9.63 -8.58 11.67
C ARG A 40 9.96 -7.10 11.46
N GLN A 41 11.20 -6.76 11.15
CA GLN A 41 11.59 -5.39 10.87
C GLN A 41 10.85 -4.83 9.65
N SER A 42 10.79 -5.58 8.55
CA SER A 42 10.04 -5.20 7.35
C SER A 42 8.55 -5.07 7.63
N LYS A 43 7.97 -6.00 8.39
CA LYS A 43 6.57 -5.96 8.81
C LYS A 43 6.26 -4.70 9.63
N ASN A 44 7.11 -4.34 10.58
CA ASN A 44 6.92 -3.16 11.41
C ASN A 44 6.89 -1.87 10.59
N ILE A 45 7.73 -1.76 9.57
CA ILE A 45 7.75 -0.61 8.67
C ILE A 45 6.44 -0.50 7.89
N ILE A 46 5.93 -1.62 7.37
CA ILE A 46 4.65 -1.65 6.65
C ILE A 46 3.50 -1.27 7.58
N GLU A 47 3.46 -1.82 8.81
CA GLU A 47 2.40 -1.50 9.78
C GLU A 47 2.44 -0.05 10.24
N GLU A 48 3.62 0.52 10.40
CA GLU A 48 3.78 1.94 10.71
C GLU A 48 3.27 2.83 9.55
N ALA A 49 3.62 2.49 8.32
CA ALA A 49 3.11 3.18 7.13
C ALA A 49 1.57 3.09 7.05
N ARG A 50 1.01 1.93 7.34
CA ARG A 50 -0.45 1.71 7.40
C ARG A 50 -1.13 2.63 8.40
N LYS A 51 -0.58 2.73 9.61
CA LYS A 51 -1.09 3.61 10.67
C LYS A 51 -1.02 5.07 10.27
N ASN A 52 0.07 5.49 9.65
CA ASN A 52 0.25 6.87 9.22
C ASN A 52 -0.76 7.26 8.13
N ILE A 53 -1.02 6.39 7.16
CA ILE A 53 -2.03 6.61 6.13
C ILE A 53 -3.43 6.64 6.75
N ALA A 54 -3.74 5.72 7.64
CA ALA A 54 -5.02 5.66 8.32
C ALA A 54 -5.30 6.94 9.12
N GLN A 55 -4.30 7.45 9.83
CA GLN A 55 -4.38 8.72 10.56
C GLN A 55 -4.65 9.90 9.63
N LEU A 56 -3.96 9.96 8.49
CA LEU A 56 -4.16 11.01 7.49
C LEU A 56 -5.57 10.99 6.91
N LEU A 57 -6.14 9.81 6.69
CA LEU A 57 -7.48 9.62 6.12
C LEU A 57 -8.59 9.64 7.17
N GLY A 58 -8.27 9.65 8.45
CA GLY A 58 -9.25 9.63 9.54
C GLY A 58 -9.99 8.31 9.69
N CYS A 59 -9.32 7.18 9.44
CA CYS A 59 -9.91 5.84 9.58
C CYS A 59 -9.02 4.93 10.42
N GLY A 60 -9.49 3.72 10.72
CA GLY A 60 -8.69 2.70 11.38
C GLY A 60 -7.68 2.04 10.44
N ALA A 61 -6.54 1.61 10.98
CA ALA A 61 -5.51 0.94 10.19
C ALA A 61 -6.01 -0.35 9.52
N GLU A 62 -6.97 -1.03 10.11
CA GLU A 62 -7.64 -2.22 9.56
C GLU A 62 -8.37 -1.96 8.24
N ASN A 63 -8.63 -0.72 7.90
CA ASN A 63 -9.29 -0.31 6.66
C ASN A 63 -8.31 0.02 5.53
N ILE A 64 -7.01 -0.08 5.78
CA ILE A 64 -5.97 0.22 4.79
C ILE A 64 -5.39 -1.09 4.24
N PHE A 65 -5.46 -1.23 2.93
CA PHE A 65 -4.94 -2.39 2.20
C PHE A 65 -3.96 -1.94 1.12
N PHE A 66 -2.73 -2.43 1.19
CA PHE A 66 -1.72 -2.18 0.16
C PHE A 66 -1.90 -3.14 -1.01
N ASN A 67 -1.74 -2.62 -2.23
CA ASN A 67 -1.79 -3.39 -3.45
C ASN A 67 -0.77 -2.87 -4.47
N SER A 68 -0.69 -3.52 -5.63
CA SER A 68 0.27 -3.17 -6.68
C SER A 68 -0.13 -1.95 -7.51
N GLY A 69 -1.38 -1.50 -7.41
CA GLY A 69 -1.88 -0.35 -8.16
C GLY A 69 -3.38 -0.38 -8.37
N ALA A 70 -3.88 0.58 -9.16
CA ALA A 70 -5.30 0.79 -9.38
C ALA A 70 -6.01 -0.41 -10.03
N THR A 71 -5.34 -1.13 -10.92
CA THR A 71 -5.91 -2.32 -11.58
C THR A 71 -6.26 -3.41 -10.57
N GLU A 72 -5.35 -3.73 -9.67
CA GLU A 72 -5.60 -4.71 -8.60
C GLU A 72 -6.70 -4.23 -7.65
N ALA A 73 -6.66 -2.96 -7.26
CA ALA A 73 -7.68 -2.37 -6.39
C ALA A 73 -9.07 -2.45 -7.03
N ASN A 74 -9.21 -2.09 -8.30
CA ASN A 74 -10.47 -2.14 -9.03
C ASN A 74 -11.00 -3.58 -9.15
N ASN A 75 -10.13 -4.54 -9.47
CA ASN A 75 -10.50 -5.95 -9.57
C ASN A 75 -10.98 -6.49 -8.22
N THR A 76 -10.32 -6.14 -7.14
CA THR A 76 -10.69 -6.53 -5.78
C THR A 76 -12.08 -6.02 -5.41
N ILE A 77 -12.37 -4.74 -5.70
CA ILE A 77 -13.66 -4.11 -5.40
C ILE A 77 -14.78 -4.75 -6.22
N VAL A 78 -14.56 -4.92 -7.53
CA VAL A 78 -15.56 -5.51 -8.43
C VAL A 78 -15.87 -6.94 -8.03
N TYR A 79 -14.84 -7.76 -7.80
CA TYR A 79 -15.01 -9.16 -7.39
C TYR A 79 -15.77 -9.28 -6.07
N ASN A 80 -15.40 -8.48 -5.08
CA ASN A 80 -16.08 -8.46 -3.79
C ASN A 80 -17.54 -8.03 -3.90
N SER A 81 -17.83 -7.07 -4.77
CA SER A 81 -19.21 -6.62 -5.03
C SER A 81 -20.07 -7.70 -5.68
N ILE A 82 -19.52 -8.43 -6.63
CA ILE A 82 -20.21 -9.57 -7.29
C ILE A 82 -20.49 -10.67 -6.25
N GLU A 83 -19.52 -11.03 -5.45
CA GLU A 83 -19.65 -12.06 -4.44
C GLU A 83 -20.72 -11.72 -3.39
N LYS A 84 -20.75 -10.47 -2.94
CA LYS A 84 -21.79 -9.99 -2.02
C LYS A 84 -23.18 -10.02 -2.63
N ASN A 85 -23.33 -9.65 -3.90
CA ASN A 85 -24.63 -9.68 -4.58
C ASN A 85 -25.15 -11.12 -4.79
N ASN A 86 -24.26 -12.07 -5.05
CA ASN A 86 -24.65 -13.48 -5.20
C ASN A 86 -25.13 -14.12 -3.89
N LYS A 87 -24.76 -13.53 -2.74
CA LYS A 87 -25.17 -13.99 -1.41
C LYS A 87 -26.47 -13.38 -0.91
N LYS A 88 -27.02 -12.39 -1.61
CA LYS A 88 -28.32 -11.79 -1.23
C LYS A 88 -29.46 -12.66 -1.73
N PRO A 89 -30.38 -13.12 -0.87
CA PRO A 89 -31.63 -13.70 -1.31
C PRO A 89 -32.43 -12.61 -2.06
N TYR A 90 -32.92 -12.95 -3.19
CA TYR A 90 -33.83 -12.10 -3.95
C TYR A 90 -35.18 -12.04 -3.25
#